data_022a2fa27e6b9b84d2cb016b3b77602f
#
_entry.id   022a2fa27e6b9b84d2cb016b3b77602f
#
_cell.length_a   1.000
_cell.length_b   1.000
_cell.length_c   1.000
_cell.angle_alpha   90.00
_cell.angle_beta   90.00
_cell.angle_gamma   90.00
#
_symmetry.space_group_name_H-M   'P 1'
#
loop_
_entity.id
_entity.type
_entity.pdbx_description
1 polymer ?
#
loop_
_entity_poly.entity_id
_entity_poly.type
_entity_poly.pdbx_seq_one_letter_code
_entity_poly.pdbx_strand_id
1 'polypeptide(L)'
;MDLVKQESKKKIGILGGTFDPAHRGHVSISKEAKKRFSLDKIIWAITKKNPFKGKSNLNLDKRIKYAKKINKNNLFIKVKYFENKVKSNRTIDLIKYIKRINKNAEIYFIMGADSLINFHKWKNSNLILSICHILVFDRDKYMAKSLNSVSYKKYSNKSIEFIRFKKVNISSSKLRKI
;
A
#
# COMPACT_ATOMS: atom_id res chain seq x y z
N MET A 1 28.98 -15.61 -28.42
CA MET A 1 27.83 -15.99 -27.59
C MET A 1 27.43 -14.78 -26.76
N ASP A 2 26.48 -13.99 -27.29
CA ASP A 2 26.02 -12.79 -26.60
C ASP A 2 25.12 -13.22 -25.42
N LEU A 3 25.63 -13.03 -24.20
CA LEU A 3 24.86 -13.16 -22.99
C LEU A 3 23.83 -12.04 -23.01
N VAL A 4 22.63 -12.32 -23.48
CA VAL A 4 21.46 -11.44 -23.30
C VAL A 4 21.29 -11.23 -21.80
N LYS A 5 21.76 -10.08 -21.29
CA LYS A 5 21.44 -9.62 -19.93
C LYS A 5 19.94 -9.55 -19.81
N GLN A 6 19.34 -10.53 -19.15
CA GLN A 6 17.93 -10.52 -18.81
C GLN A 6 17.74 -9.33 -17.85
N GLU A 7 17.22 -8.21 -18.36
CA GLU A 7 16.93 -7.04 -17.55
C GLU A 7 15.96 -7.47 -16.44
N SER A 8 16.40 -7.33 -15.20
CA SER A 8 15.56 -7.64 -14.04
C SER A 8 14.29 -6.77 -14.08
N LYS A 9 13.14 -7.38 -13.95
CA LYS A 9 11.86 -6.67 -13.93
C LYS A 9 11.85 -5.65 -12.80
N LYS A 10 11.43 -4.41 -13.08
CA LYS A 10 11.22 -3.38 -12.05
C LYS A 10 10.19 -3.84 -11.04
N LYS A 11 10.47 -3.64 -9.75
CA LYS A 11 9.58 -3.97 -8.64
C LYS A 11 9.03 -2.70 -8.01
N ILE A 12 7.71 -2.52 -8.07
CA ILE A 12 7.04 -1.30 -7.62
C ILE A 12 6.09 -1.62 -6.47
N GLY A 13 6.36 -1.01 -5.30
CA GLY A 13 5.42 -1.04 -4.19
C GLY A 13 4.34 0.04 -4.33
N ILE A 14 3.11 -0.28 -3.92
CA ILE A 14 2.00 0.67 -3.81
C ILE A 14 1.49 0.61 -2.37
N LEU A 15 1.63 1.69 -1.62
CA LEU A 15 1.01 1.86 -0.31
C LEU A 15 -0.19 2.79 -0.46
N GLY A 16 -1.40 2.22 -0.40
CA GLY A 16 -2.65 2.97 -0.48
C GLY A 16 -3.14 3.44 0.88
N GLY A 17 -3.72 4.63 0.95
CA GLY A 17 -4.30 5.14 2.17
C GLY A 17 -4.76 6.59 2.11
N THR A 18 -5.49 7.01 3.16
CA THR A 18 -5.89 8.41 3.32
C THR A 18 -4.73 9.30 3.77
N PHE A 19 -3.75 8.73 4.50
CA PHE A 19 -2.62 9.46 5.09
C PHE A 19 -3.07 10.72 5.85
N ASP A 20 -3.91 10.55 6.84
CA ASP A 20 -4.61 11.63 7.56
C ASP A 20 -4.26 11.69 9.06
N PRO A 21 -3.07 12.19 9.43
CA PRO A 21 -1.93 12.48 8.57
C PRO A 21 -1.05 11.26 8.25
N ALA A 22 -0.11 11.43 7.31
CA ALA A 22 1.00 10.52 7.14
C ALA A 22 1.90 10.52 8.40
N HIS A 23 2.57 9.40 8.71
CA HIS A 23 3.40 9.30 9.91
C HIS A 23 4.57 8.33 9.74
N ARG A 24 5.48 8.32 10.71
CA ARG A 24 6.69 7.48 10.71
C ARG A 24 6.40 5.99 10.48
N GLY A 25 5.25 5.49 10.95
CA GLY A 25 4.82 4.11 10.69
C GLY A 25 4.67 3.78 9.20
N HIS A 26 4.13 4.71 8.39
CA HIS A 26 4.05 4.53 6.94
C HIS A 26 5.45 4.51 6.30
N VAL A 27 6.37 5.37 6.78
CA VAL A 27 7.77 5.38 6.31
C VAL A 27 8.47 4.08 6.67
N SER A 28 8.30 3.59 7.91
CA SER A 28 8.93 2.32 8.37
C SER A 28 8.44 1.12 7.58
N ILE A 29 7.13 1.01 7.32
CA ILE A 29 6.56 -0.04 6.46
C ILE A 29 7.16 0.04 5.06
N SER A 30 7.27 1.24 4.49
CA SER A 30 7.86 1.43 3.16
C SER A 30 9.33 1.03 3.10
N LYS A 31 10.12 1.39 4.09
CA LYS A 31 11.54 1.00 4.18
C LYS A 31 11.69 -0.52 4.29
N GLU A 32 10.88 -1.15 5.14
CA GLU A 32 10.90 -2.59 5.34
C GLU A 32 10.48 -3.35 4.07
N ALA A 33 9.40 -2.93 3.43
CA ALA A 33 8.97 -3.51 2.16
C ALA A 33 10.05 -3.38 1.09
N LYS A 34 10.65 -2.18 0.95
CA LYS A 34 11.76 -1.97 0.00
C LYS A 34 12.91 -2.92 0.27
N LYS A 35 13.34 -3.06 1.52
CA LYS A 35 14.47 -3.90 1.90
C LYS A 35 14.20 -5.38 1.65
N ARG A 36 13.06 -5.92 2.09
CA ARG A 36 12.76 -7.37 2.00
C ARG A 36 12.47 -7.83 0.59
N PHE A 37 11.82 -6.99 -0.23
CA PHE A 37 11.38 -7.38 -1.58
C PHE A 37 12.22 -6.74 -2.69
N SER A 38 13.27 -6.00 -2.33
CA SER A 38 14.16 -5.30 -3.29
C SER A 38 13.35 -4.38 -4.22
N LEU A 39 12.40 -3.61 -3.64
CA LEU A 39 11.56 -2.72 -4.44
C LEU A 39 12.37 -1.52 -4.94
N ASP A 40 12.25 -1.19 -6.21
CA ASP A 40 12.93 -0.02 -6.81
C ASP A 40 12.35 1.28 -6.29
N LYS A 41 11.03 1.35 -6.21
CA LYS A 41 10.29 2.51 -5.69
C LYS A 41 9.02 2.09 -4.98
N ILE A 42 8.53 2.98 -4.12
CA ILE A 42 7.22 2.83 -3.48
C ILE A 42 6.37 4.06 -3.78
N ILE A 43 5.18 3.83 -4.28
CA ILE A 43 4.20 4.87 -4.54
C ILE A 43 3.25 4.95 -3.35
N TRP A 44 3.22 6.08 -2.67
CA TRP A 44 2.17 6.41 -1.72
C TRP A 44 0.99 6.96 -2.50
N ALA A 45 -0.01 6.10 -2.73
CA ALA A 45 -1.22 6.44 -3.44
C ALA A 45 -2.25 7.00 -2.46
N ILE A 46 -2.34 8.32 -2.36
CA ILE A 46 -3.29 8.99 -1.47
C ILE A 46 -4.69 8.89 -2.06
N THR A 47 -5.66 8.43 -1.25
CA THR A 47 -7.08 8.42 -1.62
C THR A 47 -7.82 9.59 -0.99
N LYS A 48 -8.79 10.16 -1.72
CA LYS A 48 -9.65 11.23 -1.20
C LYS A 48 -10.50 10.72 -0.04
N LYS A 49 -11.09 9.53 -0.18
CA LYS A 49 -11.93 8.89 0.83
C LYS A 49 -11.72 7.38 0.83
N ASN A 50 -11.53 6.81 2.00
CA ASN A 50 -11.54 5.35 2.15
C ASN A 50 -12.98 4.89 2.43
N PRO A 51 -13.58 4.00 1.61
CA PRO A 51 -14.96 3.57 1.80
C PRO A 51 -15.20 2.82 3.12
N PHE A 52 -14.15 2.28 3.74
CA PHE A 52 -14.22 1.52 5.00
C PHE A 52 -13.84 2.35 6.23
N LYS A 53 -13.60 3.66 6.07
CA LYS A 53 -13.23 4.58 7.17
C LYS A 53 -14.11 5.83 7.11
N GLY A 54 -14.24 6.50 8.23
CA GLY A 54 -14.95 7.77 8.33
C GLY A 54 -14.33 8.89 7.50
N LYS A 55 -14.93 10.08 7.55
CA LYS A 55 -14.42 11.28 6.87
C LYS A 55 -13.01 11.63 7.34
N SER A 56 -12.16 12.04 6.43
CA SER A 56 -10.81 12.53 6.75
C SER A 56 -10.88 13.89 7.46
N ASN A 57 -10.01 14.11 8.45
CA ASN A 57 -9.95 15.38 9.19
C ASN A 57 -9.24 16.48 8.39
N LEU A 58 -8.18 16.10 7.68
CA LEU A 58 -7.45 17.03 6.82
C LEU A 58 -7.97 16.94 5.37
N ASN A 59 -8.01 18.08 4.70
CA ASN A 59 -8.30 18.10 3.25
C ASN A 59 -7.18 17.41 2.47
N LEU A 60 -7.48 17.04 1.22
CA LEU A 60 -6.57 16.27 0.37
C LEU A 60 -5.22 16.96 0.17
N ASP A 61 -5.22 18.26 -0.12
CA ASP A 61 -3.99 19.01 -0.41
C ASP A 61 -3.05 19.08 0.79
N LYS A 62 -3.59 19.31 1.99
CA LYS A 62 -2.82 19.28 3.24
C LYS A 62 -2.21 17.90 3.48
N ARG A 63 -2.96 16.81 3.23
CA ARG A 63 -2.47 15.44 3.37
C ARG A 63 -1.34 15.12 2.39
N ILE A 64 -1.47 15.56 1.13
CA ILE A 64 -0.43 15.40 0.11
C ILE A 64 0.83 16.20 0.49
N LYS A 65 0.66 17.46 0.88
CA LYS A 65 1.77 18.33 1.29
C LYS A 65 2.54 17.75 2.48
N TYR A 66 1.82 17.27 3.49
CA TYR A 66 2.41 16.65 4.67
C TYR A 66 3.14 15.34 4.33
N ALA A 67 2.53 14.48 3.53
CA ALA A 67 3.14 13.23 3.08
C ALA A 67 4.43 13.47 2.27
N LYS A 68 4.48 14.49 1.43
CA LYS A 68 5.69 14.91 0.73
C LYS A 68 6.76 15.42 1.70
N LYS A 69 6.37 16.24 2.67
CA LYS A 69 7.29 16.79 3.68
C LYS A 69 7.98 15.69 4.49
N ILE A 70 7.24 14.72 5.01
CA ILE A 70 7.80 13.62 5.83
C ILE A 70 8.72 12.69 5.02
N ASN A 71 8.57 12.67 3.69
CA ASN A 71 9.36 11.86 2.78
C ASN A 71 10.46 12.63 2.05
N LYS A 72 10.77 13.87 2.42
CA LYS A 72 11.77 14.70 1.73
C LYS A 72 13.09 13.96 1.49
N ASN A 73 13.55 13.18 2.45
CA ASN A 73 14.81 12.44 2.40
C ASN A 73 14.65 10.95 1.95
N ASN A 74 13.45 10.52 1.60
CA ASN A 74 13.17 9.15 1.18
C ASN A 74 12.88 9.14 -0.34
N LEU A 75 13.90 9.32 -1.17
CA LEU A 75 13.77 9.50 -2.62
C LEU A 75 13.08 8.33 -3.35
N PHE A 76 13.10 7.13 -2.78
CA PHE A 76 12.41 5.96 -3.30
C PHE A 76 10.90 5.99 -3.07
N ILE A 77 10.38 6.89 -2.20
CA ILE A 77 8.95 7.08 -1.96
C ILE A 77 8.42 8.21 -2.84
N LYS A 78 7.42 7.91 -3.66
CA LYS A 78 6.76 8.86 -4.56
C LYS A 78 5.32 9.08 -4.12
N VAL A 79 5.03 10.24 -3.55
CA VAL A 79 3.67 10.62 -3.12
C VAL A 79 2.86 11.07 -4.33
N LYS A 80 1.73 10.41 -4.60
CA LYS A 80 0.89 10.65 -5.78
C LYS A 80 -0.61 10.56 -5.43
N TYR A 81 -1.41 11.33 -6.18
CA TYR A 81 -2.86 11.23 -6.19
C TYR A 81 -3.31 10.88 -7.62
N PHE A 82 -4.03 9.79 -7.75
CA PHE A 82 -4.37 9.23 -9.07
C PHE A 82 -5.85 9.29 -9.42
N GLU A 83 -6.75 9.49 -8.45
CA GLU A 83 -8.21 9.38 -8.68
C GLU A 83 -8.71 10.29 -9.80
N ASN A 84 -8.11 11.48 -9.97
CA ASN A 84 -8.44 12.37 -11.08
C ASN A 84 -8.06 11.80 -12.46
N LYS A 85 -6.93 11.06 -12.53
CA LYS A 85 -6.45 10.43 -13.77
C LYS A 85 -7.18 9.13 -14.08
N VAL A 86 -7.41 8.34 -13.03
CA VAL A 86 -8.06 7.02 -13.13
C VAL A 86 -9.58 7.16 -13.19
N LYS A 87 -10.13 8.30 -12.73
CA LYS A 87 -11.56 8.57 -12.53
C LYS A 87 -12.25 7.50 -11.67
N SER A 88 -11.53 6.98 -10.70
CA SER A 88 -11.96 5.93 -9.78
C SER A 88 -11.18 6.00 -8.48
N ASN A 89 -11.81 5.61 -7.37
CA ASN A 89 -11.19 5.41 -6.06
C ASN A 89 -10.96 3.94 -5.73
N ARG A 90 -11.18 3.03 -6.69
CA ARG A 90 -11.03 1.59 -6.50
C ARG A 90 -9.57 1.18 -6.65
N THR A 91 -9.09 0.36 -5.73
CA THR A 91 -7.71 -0.16 -5.75
C THR A 91 -7.37 -0.92 -7.02
N ILE A 92 -8.31 -1.70 -7.56
CA ILE A 92 -8.09 -2.45 -8.81
C ILE A 92 -7.77 -1.52 -9.99
N ASP A 93 -8.48 -0.41 -10.10
CA ASP A 93 -8.29 0.55 -11.20
C ASP A 93 -6.95 1.29 -11.07
N LEU A 94 -6.56 1.62 -9.84
CA LEU A 94 -5.23 2.16 -9.52
C LEU A 94 -4.11 1.19 -9.94
N ILE A 95 -4.21 -0.08 -9.53
CA ILE A 95 -3.19 -1.09 -9.84
C ILE A 95 -3.07 -1.30 -11.36
N LYS A 96 -4.19 -1.44 -12.06
CA LYS A 96 -4.24 -1.54 -13.52
C LYS A 96 -3.56 -0.35 -14.19
N TYR A 97 -3.87 0.87 -13.72
CA TYR A 97 -3.26 2.08 -14.26
C TYR A 97 -1.75 2.10 -14.06
N ILE A 98 -1.27 1.82 -12.84
CA ILE A 98 0.17 1.80 -12.55
C ILE A 98 0.88 0.72 -13.37
N LYS A 99 0.28 -0.47 -13.51
CA LYS A 99 0.83 -1.55 -14.32
C LYS A 99 0.92 -1.16 -15.81
N ARG A 100 -0.09 -0.47 -16.34
CA ARG A 100 -0.11 0.01 -17.73
C ARG A 100 1.02 1.01 -18.02
N ILE A 101 1.28 1.95 -17.11
CA ILE A 101 2.32 2.97 -17.30
C ILE A 101 3.74 2.49 -16.90
N ASN A 102 3.85 1.32 -16.30
CA ASN A 102 5.11 0.67 -15.98
C ASN A 102 5.10 -0.75 -16.55
N LYS A 103 5.19 -0.85 -17.87
CA LYS A 103 5.21 -2.14 -18.58
C LYS A 103 6.29 -3.06 -18.00
N ASN A 104 5.99 -4.35 -17.90
CA ASN A 104 6.88 -5.38 -17.36
C ASN A 104 7.28 -5.22 -15.87
N ALA A 105 6.68 -4.29 -15.12
CA ALA A 105 6.93 -4.19 -13.68
C ALA A 105 6.14 -5.22 -12.89
N GLU A 106 6.77 -5.76 -11.84
CA GLU A 106 6.08 -6.51 -10.78
C GLU A 106 5.50 -5.51 -9.78
N ILE A 107 4.24 -5.70 -9.45
CA ILE A 107 3.51 -4.81 -8.53
C ILE A 107 3.32 -5.48 -7.19
N TYR A 108 3.66 -4.78 -6.13
CA TYR A 108 3.49 -5.17 -4.73
C TYR A 108 2.55 -4.18 -4.04
N PHE A 109 1.33 -4.62 -3.72
CA PHE A 109 0.40 -3.78 -2.98
C PHE A 109 0.59 -3.98 -1.48
N ILE A 110 0.88 -2.89 -0.78
CA ILE A 110 1.22 -2.89 0.65
C ILE A 110 0.01 -2.42 1.44
N MET A 111 -0.40 -3.21 2.44
CA MET A 111 -1.50 -2.85 3.35
C MET A 111 -1.20 -3.27 4.78
N GLY A 112 -1.91 -2.66 5.73
CA GLY A 112 -1.91 -3.12 7.12
C GLY A 112 -2.88 -4.29 7.34
N ALA A 113 -2.65 -5.07 8.39
CA ALA A 113 -3.50 -6.18 8.80
C ALA A 113 -4.97 -5.77 9.03
N ASP A 114 -5.22 -4.53 9.46
CA ASP A 114 -6.56 -3.96 9.60
C ASP A 114 -7.32 -3.89 8.26
N SER A 115 -6.61 -3.62 7.17
CA SER A 115 -7.19 -3.55 5.83
C SER A 115 -7.48 -4.93 5.24
N LEU A 116 -6.65 -5.93 5.56
CA LEU A 116 -6.86 -7.31 5.11
C LEU A 116 -8.20 -7.88 5.57
N ILE A 117 -8.65 -7.53 6.79
CA ILE A 117 -9.92 -8.03 7.34
C ILE A 117 -11.09 -7.82 6.39
N ASN A 118 -11.13 -6.69 5.69
CA ASN A 118 -12.20 -6.33 4.75
C ASN A 118 -11.81 -6.50 3.27
N PHE A 119 -10.66 -7.08 2.97
CA PHE A 119 -10.15 -7.19 1.60
C PHE A 119 -11.08 -8.01 0.68
N HIS A 120 -11.77 -9.02 1.21
CA HIS A 120 -12.76 -9.80 0.46
C HIS A 120 -13.95 -8.96 -0.06
N LYS A 121 -14.20 -7.79 0.55
CA LYS A 121 -15.25 -6.84 0.13
C LYS A 121 -14.76 -5.84 -0.94
N TRP A 122 -13.46 -5.84 -1.23
CA TRP A 122 -12.93 -4.92 -2.25
C TRP A 122 -13.36 -5.36 -3.65
N LYS A 123 -13.67 -4.36 -4.47
CA LYS A 123 -14.08 -4.64 -5.85
C LYS A 123 -13.00 -5.42 -6.59
N ASN A 124 -13.38 -6.57 -7.15
CA ASN A 124 -12.49 -7.46 -7.91
C ASN A 124 -11.25 -7.90 -7.13
N SER A 125 -11.38 -8.24 -5.83
CA SER A 125 -10.27 -8.71 -4.99
C SER A 125 -9.51 -9.92 -5.57
N ASN A 126 -10.22 -10.86 -6.23
CA ASN A 126 -9.57 -11.96 -6.95
C ASN A 126 -8.65 -11.48 -8.07
N LEU A 127 -9.08 -10.48 -8.85
CA LEU A 127 -8.29 -9.91 -9.93
C LEU A 127 -7.07 -9.14 -9.39
N ILE A 128 -7.22 -8.46 -8.25
CA ILE A 128 -6.07 -7.81 -7.58
C ILE A 128 -4.99 -8.86 -7.29
N LEU A 129 -5.37 -10.01 -6.71
CA LEU A 129 -4.45 -11.10 -6.37
C LEU A 129 -3.79 -11.77 -7.59
N SER A 130 -4.44 -11.73 -8.76
CA SER A 130 -3.88 -12.30 -9.98
C SER A 130 -2.87 -11.37 -10.68
N ILE A 131 -2.88 -10.06 -10.36
CA ILE A 131 -2.05 -9.08 -11.06
C ILE A 131 -1.01 -8.40 -10.19
N CYS A 132 -1.03 -8.62 -8.87
CA CYS A 132 -0.01 -8.10 -7.95
C CYS A 132 0.17 -9.00 -6.73
N HIS A 133 1.32 -8.86 -6.07
CA HIS A 133 1.58 -9.45 -4.75
C HIS A 133 1.00 -8.56 -3.66
N ILE A 134 0.41 -9.16 -2.62
CA ILE A 134 -0.11 -8.42 -1.46
C ILE A 134 0.85 -8.60 -0.29
N LEU A 135 1.37 -7.49 0.22
CA LEU A 135 2.21 -7.47 1.42
C LEU A 135 1.39 -6.92 2.58
N VAL A 136 1.14 -7.77 3.57
CA VAL A 136 0.35 -7.42 4.75
C VAL A 136 1.28 -7.21 5.94
N PHE A 137 1.36 -5.96 6.39
CA PHE A 137 2.15 -5.62 7.56
C PHE A 137 1.35 -5.76 8.85
N ASP A 138 1.98 -6.43 9.82
CA ASP A 138 1.40 -6.56 11.15
C ASP A 138 1.11 -5.19 11.76
N ARG A 139 -0.03 -5.09 12.41
CA ARG A 139 -0.49 -3.89 13.09
C ARG A 139 -1.06 -4.27 14.43
N ASP A 140 -0.67 -3.52 15.48
CA ASP A 140 -1.12 -3.79 16.85
C ASP A 140 -2.59 -4.14 16.94
N LYS A 141 -2.91 -5.22 17.64
CA LYS A 141 -4.27 -5.75 17.91
C LYS A 141 -5.00 -6.32 16.68
N TYR A 142 -4.43 -6.23 15.46
CA TYR A 142 -5.12 -6.70 14.26
C TYR A 142 -4.58 -8.02 13.71
N MET A 143 -3.43 -8.48 14.15
CA MET A 143 -2.81 -9.69 13.61
C MET A 143 -3.71 -10.92 13.75
N ALA A 144 -4.09 -11.28 14.99
CA ALA A 144 -4.94 -12.45 15.24
C ALA A 144 -6.29 -12.32 14.52
N LYS A 145 -6.91 -11.13 14.56
CA LYS A 145 -8.18 -10.86 13.89
C LYS A 145 -8.05 -10.97 12.37
N SER A 146 -6.95 -10.53 11.80
CA SER A 146 -6.73 -10.61 10.34
C SER A 146 -6.46 -12.03 9.87
N LEU A 147 -5.68 -12.83 10.61
CA LEU A 147 -5.44 -14.25 10.32
C LEU A 147 -6.71 -15.10 10.44
N ASN A 148 -7.65 -14.72 11.30
CA ASN A 148 -8.95 -15.36 11.44
C ASN A 148 -10.02 -14.79 10.51
N SER A 149 -9.70 -13.78 9.70
CA SER A 149 -10.67 -13.12 8.82
C SER A 149 -11.10 -13.99 7.64
N VAL A 150 -12.29 -13.68 7.10
CA VAL A 150 -12.80 -14.27 5.86
C VAL A 150 -11.81 -14.06 4.70
N SER A 151 -11.19 -12.86 4.63
CA SER A 151 -10.21 -12.55 3.60
C SER A 151 -9.00 -13.47 3.65
N TYR A 152 -8.41 -13.67 4.84
CA TYR A 152 -7.24 -14.53 4.98
C TYR A 152 -7.57 -15.99 4.65
N LYS A 153 -8.65 -16.54 5.23
CA LYS A 153 -9.09 -17.91 4.95
C LYS A 153 -9.36 -18.15 3.46
N LYS A 154 -9.95 -17.16 2.79
CA LYS A 154 -10.26 -17.27 1.35
C LYS A 154 -9.02 -17.15 0.45
N TYR A 155 -7.99 -16.41 0.86
CA TYR A 155 -6.90 -16.01 -0.03
C TYR A 155 -5.50 -16.41 0.46
N SER A 156 -5.36 -17.11 1.59
CA SER A 156 -4.06 -17.48 2.17
C SER A 156 -3.16 -18.30 1.25
N ASN A 157 -3.76 -19.07 0.32
CA ASN A 157 -3.02 -19.87 -0.66
C ASN A 157 -2.64 -19.10 -1.94
N LYS A 158 -2.84 -17.78 -1.94
CA LYS A 158 -2.55 -16.90 -3.09
C LYS A 158 -1.39 -15.96 -2.76
N SER A 159 -1.13 -14.99 -3.62
CA SER A 159 -0.03 -14.03 -3.51
C SER A 159 -0.19 -13.03 -2.34
N ILE A 160 -0.42 -13.54 -1.13
CA ILE A 160 -0.48 -12.76 0.11
C ILE A 160 0.66 -13.19 1.02
N GLU A 161 1.47 -12.22 1.42
CA GLU A 161 2.57 -12.43 2.35
C GLU A 161 2.41 -11.59 3.61
N PHE A 162 2.44 -12.24 4.77
CA PHE A 162 2.33 -11.61 6.08
C PHE A 162 3.73 -11.25 6.61
N ILE A 163 3.92 -9.96 6.93
CA ILE A 163 5.22 -9.43 7.33
C ILE A 163 5.16 -8.97 8.78
N ARG A 164 5.92 -9.68 9.63
CA ARG A 164 6.19 -9.24 11.00
C ARG A 164 7.40 -8.33 11.00
N PHE A 165 7.30 -7.18 11.64
CA PHE A 165 8.43 -6.28 11.82
C PHE A 165 8.31 -5.49 13.11
N LYS A 166 9.43 -4.88 13.54
CA LYS A 166 9.47 -4.08 14.78
C LYS A 166 8.55 -2.86 14.63
N LYS A 167 7.52 -2.80 15.46
CA LYS A 167 6.42 -1.83 15.34
C LYS A 167 6.86 -0.42 15.72
N VAL A 168 6.38 0.56 14.97
CA VAL A 168 6.39 1.96 15.36
C VAL A 168 5.03 2.28 15.97
N ASN A 169 5.01 2.57 17.28
CA ASN A 169 3.78 2.84 18.06
C ASN A 169 3.07 4.16 17.70
N ILE A 170 2.91 4.42 16.41
CA ILE A 170 2.24 5.63 15.90
C ILE A 170 1.18 5.23 14.88
N SER A 171 -0.01 5.79 15.02
CA SER A 171 -1.08 5.69 14.03
C SER A 171 -1.66 7.05 13.75
N SER A 172 -2.27 7.25 12.56
CA SER A 172 -2.97 8.49 12.23
C SER A 172 -4.05 8.83 13.27
N SER A 173 -4.74 7.82 13.80
CA SER A 173 -5.75 8.01 14.85
C SER A 173 -5.16 8.49 16.17
N LYS A 174 -3.96 8.06 16.56
CA LYS A 174 -3.26 8.57 17.75
C LYS A 174 -2.82 10.02 17.55
N LEU A 175 -2.31 10.37 16.38
CA LEU A 175 -1.85 11.73 16.08
C LEU A 175 -2.99 12.76 16.01
N ARG A 176 -4.20 12.33 15.68
CA ARG A 176 -5.38 13.23 15.68
C ARG A 176 -5.94 13.53 17.05
N LYS A 177 -5.50 12.82 18.10
CA LYS A 177 -5.94 13.01 19.50
C LYS A 177 -5.01 13.93 20.30
N ILE A 178 -3.92 14.38 19.71
CA ILE A 178 -2.97 15.35 20.24
C ILE A 178 -3.25 16.71 19.60
#